data_8a9d3c8a16572c602677ea3b8f93044c
#
_entry.id   8a9d3c8a16572c602677ea3b8f93044c
#
_cell.length_a   1.000
_cell.length_b   1.000
_cell.length_c   1.000
_cell.angle_alpha   90.00
_cell.angle_beta   90.00
_cell.angle_gamma   90.00
#
_symmetry.space_group_name_H-M   'P 1'
#
loop_
_entity.id
_entity.type
_entity.pdbx_description
1 polymer ?
#
loop_
_entity_poly.entity_id
_entity_poly.type
_entity_poly.pdbx_seq_one_letter_code
_entity_poly.pdbx_strand_id
1 'polypeptide(L)'
;MERTLIAPGVHLSCDPASKFNRCRISIHFAFPAQRKTATAHALLPLVMERGYADCPDMTRLTKKLAKLYGADLTVDARPMGCNHNLCVSVTGIKDAFALEGEALTAEYTKIALGAAFHPYLVDGCFDPQAVSIEKQMLKKGLEDEINDKRIYCLHQANREFFGDSPAGVRQEGYLEEVDGLTPAMLTDVYRQMLRTANIELLVLGCDAAQTAAIRDALLAELARIDRAPLPLVENMAMPAIAPVHKTETY
;
A
#
# COMPACT_ATOMS: atom_id res chain seq x y z
N MET A 1 -16.19 -9.63 12.41
CA MET A 1 -15.27 -8.47 12.26
C MET A 1 -16.10 -7.21 12.53
N GLU A 2 -15.65 -6.40 13.45
CA GLU A 2 -16.29 -5.11 13.81
C GLU A 2 -15.53 -3.98 13.12
N ARG A 3 -16.28 -2.99 12.58
CA ARG A 3 -15.72 -1.81 11.92
C ARG A 3 -16.22 -0.56 12.62
N THR A 4 -15.29 0.31 13.05
CA THR A 4 -15.59 1.50 13.85
C THR A 4 -14.89 2.73 13.27
N LEU A 5 -15.56 3.87 13.21
CA LEU A 5 -14.93 5.16 12.90
C LEU A 5 -14.13 5.63 14.13
N ILE A 6 -12.82 5.87 13.96
CA ILE A 6 -11.93 6.27 15.07
C ILE A 6 -11.40 7.71 14.93
N ALA A 7 -11.43 8.27 13.73
CA ALA A 7 -11.16 9.69 13.43
C ALA A 7 -11.74 10.04 12.05
N PRO A 8 -11.86 11.32 11.67
CA PRO A 8 -12.34 11.72 10.35
C PRO A 8 -11.57 11.01 9.22
N GLY A 9 -12.27 10.22 8.39
CA GLY A 9 -11.71 9.42 7.32
C GLY A 9 -10.79 8.28 7.79
N VAL A 10 -10.90 7.83 9.06
CA VAL A 10 -10.10 6.73 9.62
C VAL A 10 -11.01 5.73 10.31
N HIS A 11 -10.96 4.49 9.85
CA HIS A 11 -11.71 3.40 10.44
C HIS A 11 -10.78 2.34 11.02
N LEU A 12 -11.27 1.62 12.02
CA LEU A 12 -10.67 0.42 12.57
C LEU A 12 -11.59 -0.76 12.27
N SER A 13 -11.04 -1.78 11.64
CA SER A 13 -11.66 -3.10 11.53
C SER A 13 -10.85 -4.11 12.31
N CYS A 14 -11.48 -4.86 13.23
CA CYS A 14 -10.77 -5.83 14.05
C CYS A 14 -11.50 -7.17 14.12
N ASP A 15 -10.71 -8.23 14.28
CA ASP A 15 -11.17 -9.58 14.55
C ASP A 15 -10.13 -10.30 15.44
N PRO A 16 -10.48 -10.68 16.68
CA PRO A 16 -9.54 -11.35 17.58
C PRO A 16 -9.11 -12.74 17.09
N ALA A 17 -9.84 -13.33 16.13
CA ALA A 17 -9.51 -14.57 15.39
C ALA A 17 -8.69 -15.58 16.20
N SER A 18 -9.26 -16.07 17.31
CA SER A 18 -8.57 -16.93 18.29
C SER A 18 -8.04 -18.25 17.70
N LYS A 19 -8.62 -18.70 16.59
CA LYS A 19 -8.25 -19.95 15.90
C LYS A 19 -6.92 -19.91 15.13
N PHE A 20 -6.36 -18.70 14.90
CA PHE A 20 -5.10 -18.54 14.16
C PHE A 20 -3.93 -18.25 15.10
N ASN A 21 -2.76 -18.80 14.78
CA ASN A 21 -1.52 -18.59 15.54
C ASN A 21 -0.76 -17.33 15.10
N ARG A 22 -1.25 -16.63 14.09
CA ARG A 22 -0.66 -15.40 13.57
C ARG A 22 -1.57 -14.21 13.84
N CYS A 23 -0.95 -13.04 13.95
CA CYS A 23 -1.62 -11.75 13.92
C CYS A 23 -1.20 -10.98 12.68
N ARG A 24 -2.05 -10.04 12.26
CA ARG A 24 -1.79 -9.13 11.15
C ARG A 24 -2.24 -7.73 11.51
N ILE A 25 -1.38 -6.77 11.24
CA ILE A 25 -1.66 -5.33 11.32
C ILE A 25 -1.51 -4.77 9.92
N SER A 26 -2.59 -4.19 9.37
CA SER A 26 -2.56 -3.61 8.03
C SER A 26 -3.11 -2.19 8.06
N ILE A 27 -2.42 -1.27 7.41
CA ILE A 27 -2.83 0.12 7.24
C ILE A 27 -3.10 0.33 5.77
N HIS A 28 -4.35 0.55 5.42
CA HIS A 28 -4.82 0.77 4.06
C HIS A 28 -5.04 2.26 3.83
N PHE A 29 -4.50 2.78 2.75
CA PHE A 29 -4.67 4.15 2.28
C PHE A 29 -5.50 4.11 0.99
N ALA A 30 -6.79 4.43 1.08
CA ALA A 30 -7.71 4.45 -0.05
C ALA A 30 -7.88 5.89 -0.56
N PHE A 31 -7.70 6.10 -1.85
CA PHE A 31 -7.78 7.40 -2.51
C PHE A 31 -8.33 7.29 -3.93
N PRO A 32 -8.96 8.35 -4.48
CA PRO A 32 -9.45 8.34 -5.85
C PRO A 32 -8.35 8.06 -6.86
N ALA A 33 -8.62 7.17 -7.82
CA ALA A 33 -7.69 6.87 -8.91
C ALA A 33 -7.56 8.09 -9.84
N GLN A 34 -6.33 8.52 -10.10
CA GLN A 34 -6.02 9.66 -10.96
C GLN A 34 -4.92 9.32 -11.95
N ARG A 35 -5.17 9.52 -13.25
CA ARG A 35 -4.23 9.19 -14.33
C ARG A 35 -2.84 9.82 -14.11
N LYS A 36 -2.80 11.10 -13.74
CA LYS A 36 -1.56 11.88 -13.61
C LYS A 36 -0.64 11.43 -12.46
N THR A 37 -1.15 10.68 -11.48
CA THR A 37 -0.36 10.19 -10.33
C THR A 37 -0.25 8.67 -10.29
N ALA A 38 -0.88 7.98 -11.25
CA ALA A 38 -0.97 6.52 -11.26
C ALA A 38 0.41 5.85 -11.27
N THR A 39 1.33 6.32 -12.12
CA THR A 39 2.68 5.73 -12.24
C THR A 39 3.53 5.99 -10.99
N ALA A 40 3.37 7.16 -10.35
CA ALA A 40 4.03 7.40 -9.07
C ALA A 40 3.45 6.53 -7.95
N HIS A 41 2.12 6.32 -7.92
CA HIS A 41 1.48 5.41 -6.97
C HIS A 41 1.85 3.94 -7.22
N ALA A 42 2.14 3.54 -8.46
CA ALA A 42 2.66 2.21 -8.79
C ALA A 42 4.08 1.99 -8.27
N LEU A 43 4.93 3.03 -8.35
CA LEU A 43 6.32 2.97 -7.86
C LEU A 43 6.42 3.05 -6.34
N LEU A 44 5.51 3.78 -5.70
CA LEU A 44 5.57 4.09 -4.27
C LEU A 44 5.69 2.86 -3.36
N PRO A 45 4.85 1.81 -3.47
CA PRO A 45 4.95 0.63 -2.63
C PRO A 45 6.28 -0.11 -2.79
N LEU A 46 6.83 -0.18 -4.01
CA LEU A 46 8.11 -0.84 -4.28
C LEU A 46 9.26 -0.15 -3.52
N VAL A 47 9.27 1.18 -3.51
CA VAL A 47 10.29 1.95 -2.78
C VAL A 47 10.08 1.87 -1.27
N MET A 48 8.83 1.93 -0.79
CA MET A 48 8.51 1.84 0.64
C MET A 48 8.85 0.47 1.24
N GLU A 49 8.72 -0.61 0.48
CA GLU A 49 9.01 -1.97 0.95
C GLU A 49 10.52 -2.20 1.19
N ARG A 50 11.40 -1.37 0.60
CA ARG A 50 12.85 -1.52 0.77
C ARG A 50 13.34 -1.20 2.17
N GLY A 51 12.60 -0.41 2.94
CA GLY A 51 12.98 -0.04 4.30
C GLY A 51 12.31 1.24 4.78
N TYR A 52 12.58 1.56 6.02
CA TYR A 52 12.09 2.76 6.68
C TYR A 52 13.17 3.35 7.60
N ALA A 53 12.92 4.48 8.26
CA ALA A 53 13.95 5.24 8.99
C ALA A 53 14.84 4.40 9.94
N ASP A 54 14.24 3.49 10.73
CA ASP A 54 15.01 2.62 11.64
C ASP A 54 15.71 1.46 10.93
N CYS A 55 15.23 1.07 9.77
CA CYS A 55 15.76 0.00 8.93
C CYS A 55 15.89 0.50 7.49
N PRO A 56 16.90 1.33 7.19
CA PRO A 56 17.00 2.07 5.92
C PRO A 56 17.33 1.20 4.70
N ASP A 57 17.65 -0.05 4.90
CA ASP A 57 17.97 -1.00 3.83
C ASP A 57 17.35 -2.39 4.07
N MET A 58 17.17 -3.13 2.97
CA MET A 58 16.56 -4.47 3.00
C MET A 58 17.31 -5.46 3.89
N THR A 59 18.63 -5.32 4.02
CA THR A 59 19.43 -6.23 4.85
C THR A 59 19.11 -6.05 6.33
N ARG A 60 19.03 -4.81 6.80
CA ARG A 60 18.66 -4.49 8.19
C ARG A 60 17.21 -4.89 8.46
N LEU A 61 16.31 -4.58 7.53
CA LEU A 61 14.89 -4.92 7.63
C LEU A 61 14.71 -6.45 7.72
N THR A 62 15.31 -7.21 6.79
CA THR A 62 15.20 -8.67 6.77
C THR A 62 15.79 -9.29 8.05
N LYS A 63 16.93 -8.78 8.56
CA LYS A 63 17.50 -9.22 9.83
C LYS A 63 16.57 -8.94 11.01
N LYS A 64 15.90 -7.76 11.04
CA LYS A 64 14.92 -7.43 12.08
C LYS A 64 13.72 -8.38 12.01
N LEU A 65 13.14 -8.58 10.82
CA LEU A 65 12.01 -9.49 10.62
C LEU A 65 12.35 -10.95 10.98
N ALA A 66 13.55 -11.41 10.63
CA ALA A 66 14.03 -12.76 11.00
C ALA A 66 14.12 -12.93 12.53
N LYS A 67 14.58 -11.93 13.28
CA LYS A 67 14.61 -11.95 14.75
C LYS A 67 13.20 -11.95 15.36
N LEU A 68 12.20 -11.51 14.63
CA LEU A 68 10.79 -11.53 15.03
C LEU A 68 10.08 -12.77 14.51
N TYR A 69 10.76 -13.91 14.56
CA TYR A 69 10.24 -15.24 14.17
C TYR A 69 9.81 -15.31 12.70
N GLY A 70 10.51 -14.62 11.83
CA GLY A 70 10.18 -14.58 10.41
C GLY A 70 8.86 -13.83 10.16
N ALA A 71 8.67 -12.71 10.83
CA ALA A 71 7.61 -11.77 10.49
C ALA A 71 7.79 -11.26 9.05
N ASP A 72 6.69 -10.89 8.45
CA ASP A 72 6.64 -10.40 7.08
C ASP A 72 6.13 -8.96 7.05
N LEU A 73 6.82 -8.09 6.29
CA LEU A 73 6.35 -6.75 5.92
C LEU A 73 6.05 -6.75 4.43
N THR A 74 4.84 -6.39 4.07
CA THR A 74 4.42 -6.23 2.67
C THR A 74 3.89 -4.82 2.45
N VAL A 75 4.31 -4.19 1.37
CA VAL A 75 3.72 -2.94 0.89
C VAL A 75 3.23 -3.18 -0.52
N ASP A 76 1.92 -3.17 -0.69
CA ASP A 76 1.30 -3.40 -1.99
C ASP A 76 0.29 -2.30 -2.34
N ALA A 77 -0.05 -2.21 -3.61
CA ALA A 77 -1.14 -1.37 -4.09
C ALA A 77 -2.10 -2.20 -4.93
N ARG A 78 -3.40 -1.88 -4.85
CA ARG A 78 -4.45 -2.60 -5.57
C ARG A 78 -5.54 -1.65 -6.05
N PRO A 79 -6.15 -1.93 -7.22
CA PRO A 79 -7.31 -1.20 -7.66
C PRO A 79 -8.51 -1.54 -6.75
N MET A 80 -9.35 -0.56 -6.50
CA MET A 80 -10.59 -0.68 -5.73
C MET A 80 -11.71 0.09 -6.46
N GLY A 81 -12.21 -0.44 -7.55
CA GLY A 81 -13.16 0.23 -8.44
C GLY A 81 -12.56 1.50 -9.04
N CYS A 82 -13.17 2.65 -8.75
CA CYS A 82 -12.69 3.98 -9.16
C CYS A 82 -11.61 4.56 -8.24
N ASN A 83 -11.11 3.78 -7.29
CA ASN A 83 -10.11 4.20 -6.32
C ASN A 83 -8.92 3.26 -6.36
N HIS A 84 -7.79 3.71 -5.81
CA HIS A 84 -6.64 2.88 -5.52
C HIS A 84 -6.48 2.72 -4.01
N ASN A 85 -5.89 1.61 -3.60
CA ASN A 85 -5.59 1.32 -2.21
C ASN A 85 -4.11 0.92 -2.10
N LEU A 86 -3.33 1.67 -1.32
CA LEU A 86 -1.99 1.26 -0.90
C LEU A 86 -2.10 0.63 0.49
N CYS A 87 -1.51 -0.53 0.67
CA CYS A 87 -1.56 -1.29 1.92
C CYS A 87 -0.14 -1.52 2.45
N VAL A 88 0.09 -1.14 3.70
CA VAL A 88 1.27 -1.53 4.48
C VAL A 88 0.80 -2.56 5.49
N SER A 89 1.34 -3.76 5.46
CA SER A 89 0.93 -4.82 6.39
C SER A 89 2.12 -5.56 7.00
N VAL A 90 2.01 -5.87 8.30
CA VAL A 90 2.94 -6.74 9.00
C VAL A 90 2.19 -7.96 9.51
N THR A 91 2.74 -9.14 9.25
CA THR A 91 2.17 -10.41 9.69
C THR A 91 3.22 -11.22 10.44
N GLY A 92 2.89 -11.71 11.63
CA GLY A 92 3.79 -12.54 12.42
C GLY A 92 3.05 -13.48 13.36
N ILE A 93 3.78 -14.23 14.17
CA ILE A 93 3.18 -15.07 15.23
C ILE A 93 2.64 -14.19 16.36
N LYS A 94 1.64 -14.68 17.10
CA LYS A 94 1.12 -13.98 18.28
C LYS A 94 2.12 -14.02 19.43
N ASP A 95 2.06 -13.03 20.33
CA ASP A 95 2.89 -12.92 21.53
C ASP A 95 2.88 -14.21 22.37
N ALA A 96 1.72 -14.90 22.43
CA ALA A 96 1.57 -16.16 23.16
C ALA A 96 2.47 -17.32 22.63
N PHE A 97 3.04 -17.17 21.44
CA PHE A 97 3.95 -18.15 20.83
C PHE A 97 5.40 -17.70 20.83
N ALA A 98 5.70 -16.54 21.43
CA ALA A 98 7.07 -16.06 21.63
C ALA A 98 7.78 -16.96 22.66
N LEU A 99 9.04 -17.33 22.38
CA LEU A 99 9.78 -18.28 23.22
C LEU A 99 10.26 -17.64 24.52
N GLU A 100 10.59 -16.35 24.48
CA GLU A 100 11.13 -15.58 25.61
C GLU A 100 10.09 -14.58 26.18
N GLY A 101 8.84 -14.65 25.75
CA GLY A 101 7.76 -13.79 26.23
C GLY A 101 7.83 -12.37 25.68
N GLU A 102 8.41 -12.21 24.49
CA GLU A 102 8.53 -10.90 23.83
C GLU A 102 7.16 -10.35 23.41
N ALA A 103 7.01 -9.04 23.51
CA ALA A 103 5.82 -8.31 23.02
C ALA A 103 5.90 -8.10 21.49
N LEU A 104 5.75 -9.16 20.72
CA LEU A 104 5.91 -9.17 19.26
C LEU A 104 4.92 -8.22 18.58
N THR A 105 3.67 -8.16 19.04
CA THR A 105 2.65 -7.26 18.49
C THR A 105 3.06 -5.79 18.58
N ALA A 106 3.75 -5.39 19.65
CA ALA A 106 4.28 -4.03 19.80
C ALA A 106 5.39 -3.74 18.76
N GLU A 107 6.27 -4.71 18.50
CA GLU A 107 7.31 -4.59 17.47
C GLU A 107 6.71 -4.56 16.06
N TYR A 108 5.69 -5.37 15.78
CA TYR A 108 4.98 -5.33 14.49
C TYR A 108 4.30 -3.98 14.27
N THR A 109 3.73 -3.40 15.33
CA THR A 109 3.12 -2.06 15.29
C THR A 109 4.16 -1.01 14.91
N LYS A 110 5.35 -1.03 15.54
CA LYS A 110 6.44 -0.11 15.21
C LYS A 110 6.90 -0.26 13.75
N ILE A 111 7.00 -1.49 13.26
CA ILE A 111 7.38 -1.74 11.87
C ILE A 111 6.31 -1.23 10.90
N ALA A 112 5.02 -1.53 11.15
CA ALA A 112 3.93 -1.09 10.30
C ALA A 112 3.82 0.44 10.23
N LEU A 113 3.88 1.10 11.40
CA LEU A 113 3.84 2.57 11.46
C LEU A 113 5.13 3.18 10.89
N GLY A 114 6.29 2.59 11.16
CA GLY A 114 7.57 3.02 10.60
C GLY A 114 7.56 2.99 9.08
N ALA A 115 7.15 1.87 8.49
CA ALA A 115 7.05 1.73 7.04
C ALA A 115 5.98 2.66 6.42
N ALA A 116 4.86 2.90 7.12
CA ALA A 116 3.78 3.73 6.62
C ALA A 116 4.05 5.23 6.75
N PHE A 117 4.66 5.71 7.86
CA PHE A 117 4.75 7.13 8.21
C PHE A 117 6.18 7.67 8.28
N HIS A 118 7.18 6.80 8.41
CA HIS A 118 8.58 7.18 8.54
C HIS A 118 9.47 6.50 7.50
N PRO A 119 9.22 6.70 6.19
CA PRO A 119 10.05 6.13 5.14
C PRO A 119 11.49 6.63 5.29
N TYR A 120 12.46 5.86 4.78
CA TYR A 120 13.83 6.32 4.72
C TYR A 120 13.98 7.42 3.66
N LEU A 121 14.39 8.60 4.10
CA LEU A 121 14.55 9.79 3.25
C LEU A 121 16.00 10.27 3.28
N VAL A 122 16.49 10.72 2.12
CA VAL A 122 17.77 11.41 1.94
C VAL A 122 17.46 12.83 1.47
N ASP A 123 17.96 13.82 2.17
CA ASP A 123 17.69 15.25 1.92
C ASP A 123 16.19 15.58 1.81
N GLY A 124 15.38 14.89 2.62
CA GLY A 124 13.93 15.09 2.68
C GLY A 124 13.11 14.46 1.54
N CYS A 125 13.74 13.70 0.65
CA CYS A 125 13.11 12.93 -0.43
C CYS A 125 13.42 11.44 -0.29
N PHE A 126 12.63 10.57 -0.95
CA PHE A 126 12.99 9.15 -1.06
C PHE A 126 14.41 8.99 -1.59
N ASP A 127 15.12 7.95 -1.11
CA ASP A 127 16.49 7.67 -1.52
C ASP A 127 16.60 7.52 -3.05
N PRO A 128 17.41 8.38 -3.72
CA PRO A 128 17.55 8.33 -5.18
C PRO A 128 18.01 6.98 -5.71
N GLN A 129 18.83 6.24 -4.95
CA GLN A 129 19.30 4.92 -5.34
C GLN A 129 18.16 3.91 -5.31
N ALA A 130 17.36 3.90 -4.24
CA ALA A 130 16.19 3.05 -4.13
C ALA A 130 15.18 3.33 -5.25
N VAL A 131 14.87 4.61 -5.48
CA VAL A 131 13.98 5.04 -6.57
C VAL A 131 14.51 4.58 -7.93
N SER A 132 15.82 4.72 -8.21
CA SER A 132 16.40 4.32 -9.48
C SER A 132 16.27 2.80 -9.73
N ILE A 133 16.53 2.00 -8.71
CA ILE A 133 16.42 0.53 -8.81
C ILE A 133 14.97 0.13 -9.07
N GLU A 134 14.04 0.64 -8.29
CA GLU A 134 12.62 0.26 -8.42
C GLU A 134 11.97 0.79 -9.69
N LYS A 135 12.42 1.94 -10.21
CA LYS A 135 12.03 2.41 -11.56
C LYS A 135 12.41 1.38 -12.64
N GLN A 136 13.62 0.83 -12.57
CA GLN A 136 14.05 -0.18 -13.55
C GLN A 136 13.21 -1.46 -13.43
N MET A 137 12.88 -1.88 -12.21
CA MET A 137 12.03 -3.05 -11.99
C MET A 137 10.60 -2.82 -12.47
N LEU A 138 10.02 -1.64 -12.16
CA LEU A 138 8.69 -1.26 -12.65
C LEU A 138 8.66 -1.21 -14.18
N LYS A 139 9.65 -0.55 -14.79
CA LYS A 139 9.78 -0.45 -16.26
C LYS A 139 9.83 -1.81 -16.91
N LYS A 140 10.69 -2.69 -16.40
CA LYS A 140 10.80 -4.07 -16.89
C LYS A 140 9.49 -4.84 -16.73
N GLY A 141 8.82 -4.71 -15.58
CA GLY A 141 7.51 -5.35 -15.37
C GLY A 141 6.45 -4.92 -16.38
N LEU A 142 6.41 -3.62 -16.71
CA LEU A 142 5.50 -3.07 -17.71
C LEU A 142 5.87 -3.51 -19.16
N GLU A 143 7.15 -3.59 -19.48
CA GLU A 143 7.64 -4.11 -20.78
C GLU A 143 7.33 -5.60 -20.93
N ASP A 144 7.51 -6.38 -19.86
CA ASP A 144 7.30 -7.84 -19.86
C ASP A 144 5.82 -8.25 -19.80
N GLU A 145 4.87 -7.31 -19.55
CA GLU A 145 3.43 -7.58 -19.46
C GLU A 145 2.89 -8.33 -20.68
N ILE A 146 3.38 -7.99 -21.87
CA ILE A 146 2.99 -8.61 -23.14
C ILE A 146 3.28 -10.13 -23.18
N ASN A 147 4.20 -10.61 -22.35
CA ASN A 147 4.57 -12.03 -22.28
C ASN A 147 3.50 -12.87 -21.56
N ASP A 148 2.74 -12.29 -20.62
CA ASP A 148 1.54 -12.92 -20.05
C ASP A 148 0.29 -12.50 -20.83
N LYS A 149 -0.06 -13.30 -21.83
CA LYS A 149 -1.17 -13.00 -22.73
C LYS A 149 -2.51 -12.85 -22.03
N ARG A 150 -2.72 -13.55 -20.90
CA ARG A 150 -3.95 -13.45 -20.11
C ARG A 150 -4.04 -12.09 -19.40
N ILE A 151 -2.98 -11.68 -18.74
CA ILE A 151 -2.92 -10.40 -18.03
C ILE A 151 -3.00 -9.25 -19.04
N TYR A 152 -2.23 -9.34 -20.14
CA TYR A 152 -2.27 -8.36 -21.21
C TYR A 152 -3.68 -8.18 -21.79
N CYS A 153 -4.36 -9.30 -22.12
CA CYS A 153 -5.74 -9.26 -22.62
C CYS A 153 -6.71 -8.61 -21.62
N LEU A 154 -6.57 -8.92 -20.32
CA LEU A 154 -7.39 -8.32 -19.26
C LEU A 154 -7.17 -6.81 -19.18
N HIS A 155 -5.92 -6.34 -19.26
CA HIS A 155 -5.61 -4.91 -19.24
C HIS A 155 -6.15 -4.19 -20.48
N GLN A 156 -6.05 -4.81 -21.67
CA GLN A 156 -6.64 -4.26 -22.88
C GLN A 156 -8.17 -4.19 -22.78
N ALA A 157 -8.81 -5.24 -22.27
CA ALA A 157 -10.27 -5.26 -22.06
C ALA A 157 -10.71 -4.17 -21.07
N ASN A 158 -9.98 -3.99 -19.97
CA ASN A 158 -10.27 -2.92 -19.00
C ASN A 158 -10.14 -1.53 -19.64
N ARG A 159 -9.09 -1.31 -20.45
CA ARG A 159 -8.91 -0.06 -21.18
C ARG A 159 -10.04 0.23 -22.15
N GLU A 160 -10.48 -0.76 -22.92
CA GLU A 160 -11.60 -0.59 -23.86
C GLU A 160 -12.94 -0.39 -23.14
N PHE A 161 -13.12 -1.08 -22.00
CA PHE A 161 -14.37 -1.03 -21.25
C PHE A 161 -14.52 0.27 -20.45
N PHE A 162 -13.48 0.67 -19.71
CA PHE A 162 -13.55 1.81 -18.79
C PHE A 162 -13.03 3.12 -19.40
N GLY A 163 -12.24 3.07 -20.49
CA GLY A 163 -11.68 4.23 -21.16
C GLY A 163 -10.92 5.15 -20.21
N ASP A 164 -11.16 6.47 -20.32
CA ASP A 164 -10.52 7.50 -19.49
C ASP A 164 -11.20 7.69 -18.11
N SER A 165 -12.13 6.83 -17.75
CA SER A 165 -12.78 6.91 -16.44
C SER A 165 -11.81 6.57 -15.30
N PRO A 166 -12.09 6.96 -14.05
CA PRO A 166 -11.26 6.59 -12.91
C PRO A 166 -11.05 5.08 -12.74
N ALA A 167 -12.05 4.24 -13.14
CA ALA A 167 -11.92 2.78 -13.10
C ALA A 167 -10.98 2.23 -14.19
N GLY A 168 -10.72 2.98 -15.26
CA GLY A 168 -9.78 2.66 -16.32
C GLY A 168 -8.33 3.07 -16.02
N VAL A 169 -8.10 3.80 -14.93
CA VAL A 169 -6.75 4.20 -14.52
C VAL A 169 -5.96 2.97 -14.08
N ARG A 170 -4.86 2.70 -14.78
CA ARG A 170 -4.01 1.54 -14.49
C ARG A 170 -3.27 1.73 -13.17
N GLN A 171 -3.39 0.75 -12.31
CA GLN A 171 -2.67 0.75 -11.04
C GLN A 171 -1.18 0.46 -11.22
N GLU A 172 -0.81 -0.32 -12.21
CA GLU A 172 0.58 -0.61 -12.57
C GLU A 172 1.31 0.59 -13.17
N GLY A 173 0.57 1.68 -13.45
CA GLY A 173 1.11 2.87 -14.08
C GLY A 173 1.29 2.72 -15.59
N TYR A 174 2.11 3.58 -16.16
CA TYR A 174 2.28 3.75 -17.60
C TYR A 174 3.75 3.83 -17.96
N LEU A 175 4.18 2.98 -18.90
CA LEU A 175 5.58 2.80 -19.29
C LEU A 175 6.25 4.12 -19.69
N GLU A 176 5.54 4.93 -20.47
CA GLU A 176 6.04 6.22 -20.99
C GLU A 176 6.31 7.26 -19.90
N GLU A 177 5.77 7.07 -18.69
CA GLU A 177 5.93 8.01 -17.57
C GLU A 177 7.04 7.60 -16.59
N VAL A 178 7.44 6.33 -16.58
CA VAL A 178 8.39 5.81 -15.60
C VAL A 178 9.69 6.59 -15.58
N ASP A 179 10.26 6.88 -16.76
CA ASP A 179 11.55 7.57 -16.86
C ASP A 179 11.50 9.01 -16.31
N GLY A 180 10.34 9.66 -16.35
CA GLY A 180 10.11 11.01 -15.83
C GLY A 180 9.97 11.10 -14.30
N LEU A 181 9.77 9.99 -13.60
CA LEU A 181 9.60 10.02 -12.15
C LEU A 181 10.90 10.38 -11.42
N THR A 182 10.79 11.29 -10.45
CA THR A 182 11.90 11.72 -9.60
C THR A 182 11.64 11.42 -8.13
N PRO A 183 12.68 11.32 -7.27
CA PRO A 183 12.51 11.17 -5.82
C PRO A 183 11.61 12.25 -5.20
N ALA A 184 11.73 13.50 -5.66
CA ALA A 184 10.91 14.61 -5.16
C ALA A 184 9.43 14.40 -5.53
N MET A 185 9.12 14.09 -6.79
CA MET A 185 7.74 13.80 -7.22
C MET A 185 7.12 12.64 -6.43
N LEU A 186 7.88 11.57 -6.22
CA LEU A 186 7.41 10.42 -5.44
C LEU A 186 7.12 10.81 -3.99
N THR A 187 7.99 11.65 -3.40
CA THR A 187 7.82 12.14 -2.03
C THR A 187 6.59 13.04 -1.92
N ASP A 188 6.33 13.89 -2.91
CA ASP A 188 5.14 14.74 -2.91
C ASP A 188 3.85 13.93 -3.03
N VAL A 189 3.84 12.91 -3.90
CA VAL A 189 2.70 11.97 -4.02
C VAL A 189 2.47 11.22 -2.71
N TYR A 190 3.52 10.74 -2.06
CA TYR A 190 3.44 10.10 -0.74
C TYR A 190 2.85 11.05 0.32
N ARG A 191 3.36 12.28 0.42
CA ARG A 191 2.84 13.28 1.37
C ARG A 191 1.38 13.63 1.08
N GLN A 192 1.02 13.77 -0.20
CA GLN A 192 -0.36 14.01 -0.60
C GLN A 192 -1.25 12.83 -0.20
N MET A 193 -0.83 11.60 -0.42
CA MET A 193 -1.56 10.39 -0.01
C MET A 193 -1.82 10.40 1.50
N LEU A 194 -0.81 10.68 2.34
CA LEU A 194 -0.99 10.75 3.80
C LEU A 194 -2.02 11.81 4.22
N ARG A 195 -2.08 12.94 3.51
CA ARG A 195 -3.03 14.03 3.82
C ARG A 195 -4.45 13.72 3.37
N THR A 196 -4.63 13.03 2.25
CA THR A 196 -5.92 12.97 1.55
C THR A 196 -6.56 11.58 1.51
N ALA A 197 -5.83 10.51 1.80
CA ALA A 197 -6.38 9.16 1.76
C ALA A 197 -7.35 8.91 2.93
N ASN A 198 -8.37 8.10 2.66
CA ASN A 198 -9.13 7.46 3.72
C ASN A 198 -8.34 6.27 4.25
N ILE A 199 -8.30 6.09 5.56
CA ILE A 199 -7.48 5.06 6.19
C ILE A 199 -8.37 3.99 6.81
N GLU A 200 -8.05 2.74 6.53
CA GLU A 200 -8.60 1.58 7.22
C GLU A 200 -7.47 0.87 7.95
N LEU A 201 -7.51 0.87 9.28
CA LEU A 201 -6.66 0.03 10.12
C LEU A 201 -7.33 -1.33 10.29
N LEU A 202 -6.71 -2.38 9.76
CA LEU A 202 -7.17 -3.75 9.93
C LEU A 202 -6.27 -4.47 10.93
N VAL A 203 -6.85 -4.96 12.03
CA VAL A 203 -6.14 -5.70 13.08
C VAL A 203 -6.76 -7.09 13.23
N LEU A 204 -6.00 -8.13 12.93
CA LEU A 204 -6.44 -9.51 13.01
C LEU A 204 -5.60 -10.30 14.02
N GLY A 205 -6.27 -11.10 14.86
CA GLY A 205 -5.60 -12.00 15.78
C GLY A 205 -4.99 -11.36 17.03
N CYS A 206 -5.24 -10.07 17.27
CA CYS A 206 -4.84 -9.36 18.48
C CYS A 206 -5.99 -9.30 19.49
N ASP A 207 -5.67 -9.22 20.77
CA ASP A 207 -6.66 -8.98 21.82
C ASP A 207 -7.12 -7.50 21.87
N ALA A 208 -8.06 -7.20 22.75
CA ALA A 208 -8.63 -5.86 22.87
C ALA A 208 -7.59 -4.80 23.33
N ALA A 209 -6.68 -5.18 24.24
CA ALA A 209 -5.66 -4.27 24.75
C ALA A 209 -4.61 -3.97 23.68
N GLN A 210 -4.15 -5.00 22.96
CA GLN A 210 -3.25 -4.87 21.83
C GLN A 210 -3.88 -4.02 20.72
N THR A 211 -5.14 -4.29 20.38
CA THR A 211 -5.88 -3.52 19.35
C THR A 211 -6.02 -2.04 19.74
N ALA A 212 -6.30 -1.76 21.02
CA ALA A 212 -6.36 -0.37 21.52
C ALA A 212 -4.99 0.31 21.42
N ALA A 213 -3.91 -0.36 21.81
CA ALA A 213 -2.54 0.18 21.71
C ALA A 213 -2.14 0.49 20.25
N ILE A 214 -2.48 -0.40 19.30
CA ILE A 214 -2.22 -0.20 17.87
C ILE A 214 -3.00 1.01 17.34
N ARG A 215 -4.30 1.11 17.70
CA ARG A 215 -5.15 2.24 17.34
C ARG A 215 -4.57 3.56 17.84
N ASP A 216 -4.21 3.62 19.13
CA ASP A 216 -3.72 4.84 19.77
C ASP A 216 -2.36 5.27 19.17
N ALA A 217 -1.49 4.32 18.84
CA ALA A 217 -0.24 4.57 18.15
C ALA A 217 -0.48 5.14 16.73
N LEU A 218 -1.43 4.58 15.96
CA LEU A 218 -1.81 5.13 14.66
C LEU A 218 -2.36 6.56 14.80
N LEU A 219 -3.26 6.81 15.75
CA LEU A 219 -3.84 8.13 15.95
C LEU A 219 -2.79 9.18 16.35
N ALA A 220 -1.76 8.78 17.11
CA ALA A 220 -0.63 9.64 17.44
C ALA A 220 0.20 10.07 16.22
N GLU A 221 0.39 9.16 15.24
CA GLU A 221 1.04 9.50 13.96
C GLU A 221 0.16 10.45 13.14
N LEU A 222 -1.13 10.16 13.04
CA LEU A 222 -2.07 10.98 12.26
C LEU A 222 -2.26 12.39 12.83
N ALA A 223 -2.14 12.58 14.15
CA ALA A 223 -2.22 13.88 14.80
C ALA A 223 -1.11 14.85 14.37
N ARG A 224 -0.01 14.35 13.80
CA ARG A 224 1.11 15.16 13.27
C ARG A 224 0.91 15.63 11.83
N ILE A 225 -0.15 15.17 11.18
CA ILE A 225 -0.43 15.41 9.76
C ILE A 225 -1.69 16.25 9.64
N ASP A 226 -1.61 17.37 8.92
CA ASP A 226 -2.79 18.17 8.56
C ASP A 226 -3.60 17.43 7.50
N ARG A 227 -4.55 16.61 7.95
CA ARG A 227 -5.33 15.72 7.09
C ARG A 227 -6.60 16.38 6.58
N ALA A 228 -6.87 16.17 5.29
CA ALA A 228 -8.10 16.54 4.61
C ALA A 228 -8.55 15.37 3.70
N PRO A 229 -9.14 14.30 4.27
CA PRO A 229 -9.53 13.11 3.49
C PRO A 229 -10.48 13.47 2.36
N LEU A 230 -10.17 13.01 1.15
CA LEU A 230 -11.02 13.17 -0.01
C LEU A 230 -12.12 12.09 -0.01
N PRO A 231 -13.34 12.42 -0.46
CA PRO A 231 -14.36 11.40 -0.65
C PRO A 231 -13.88 10.36 -1.67
N LEU A 232 -14.10 9.09 -1.36
CA LEU A 232 -13.89 8.01 -2.33
C LEU A 232 -14.97 8.10 -3.41
N VAL A 233 -14.58 7.74 -4.63
CA VAL A 233 -15.53 7.66 -5.75
C VAL A 233 -16.38 6.43 -5.55
N GLU A 234 -17.67 6.62 -5.30
CA GLU A 234 -18.64 5.56 -5.24
C GLU A 234 -19.01 5.08 -6.66
N ASN A 235 -19.66 3.94 -6.75
CA ASN A 235 -19.92 3.19 -7.97
C ASN A 235 -20.19 4.04 -9.21
N MET A 236 -19.39 3.80 -10.25
CA MET A 236 -19.75 4.27 -11.59
C MET A 236 -20.95 3.47 -12.13
N ALA A 237 -21.90 4.17 -12.74
CA ALA A 237 -22.87 3.52 -13.61
C ALA A 237 -22.10 2.80 -14.74
N MET A 238 -22.44 1.53 -14.98
CA MET A 238 -21.85 0.77 -16.08
C MET A 238 -22.14 1.49 -17.40
N PRO A 239 -21.15 1.85 -18.22
CA PRO A 239 -21.41 2.43 -19.52
C PRO A 239 -22.11 1.41 -20.42
N ALA A 240 -23.07 1.87 -21.20
CA ALA A 240 -23.64 1.05 -22.27
C ALA A 240 -22.59 0.94 -23.39
N ILE A 241 -21.93 -0.21 -23.51
CA ILE A 241 -20.86 -0.42 -24.49
C ILE A 241 -21.37 -1.36 -25.58
N ALA A 242 -21.13 -0.98 -26.85
CA ALA A 242 -21.29 -1.91 -27.96
C ALA A 242 -20.21 -2.99 -27.91
N PRO A 243 -20.48 -4.23 -28.31
CA PRO A 243 -19.47 -5.28 -28.39
C PRO A 243 -18.28 -4.82 -29.24
N VAL A 244 -17.07 -4.93 -28.68
CA VAL A 244 -15.81 -4.63 -29.38
C VAL A 244 -15.03 -5.91 -29.59
N HIS A 245 -14.65 -6.18 -30.85
CA HIS A 245 -13.77 -7.30 -31.21
C HIS A 245 -12.45 -6.74 -31.71
N LYS A 246 -11.38 -6.99 -30.97
CA LYS A 246 -10.01 -6.67 -31.37
C LYS A 246 -9.18 -7.96 -31.48
N THR A 247 -8.38 -8.04 -32.53
CA THR A 247 -7.41 -9.11 -32.71
C THR A 247 -6.04 -8.46 -32.92
N GLU A 248 -5.09 -8.83 -32.11
CA GLU A 248 -3.70 -8.44 -32.26
C GLU A 248 -2.86 -9.70 -32.52
N THR A 249 -1.96 -9.61 -33.50
CA THR A 249 -1.01 -10.71 -33.83
C THR A 249 0.40 -10.24 -33.52
N TYR A 250 1.14 -11.01 -32.78
CA TYR A 250 2.52 -10.76 -32.35
C TYR A 250 3.46 -11.81 -32.92
#